data_2f17a449b588d81942197f71f3a7f41d
#
_entry.id   2f17a449b588d81942197f71f3a7f41d
#
_cell.length_a   1.000
_cell.length_b   1.000
_cell.length_c   1.000
_cell.angle_alpha   90.00
_cell.angle_beta   90.00
_cell.angle_gamma   90.00
#
_symmetry.space_group_name_H-M   'P 1'
#
loop_
_entity.id
_entity.type
_entity.pdbx_description
1 polymer ?
#
loop_
_entity_poly.entity_id
_entity_poly.type
_entity_poly.pdbx_seq_one_letter_code
_entity_poly.pdbx_strand_id
1 'polypeptide(L)'
;MGVCSTCMLIAEGILARPGEDMLTQRALWWQVPLTTGVIAVLLDLFLDPIAVLAGYWLWRVESSVYYGIPLLNFVGWFVLTSLAPLAWILIARRQRWSFARKTAAAFVALIPLCVTSALLSRVLNAAVVTLGLR
;
A
#
# COMPACT_ATOMS: atom_id res chain seq x y z
N MET A 1 0.35 1.96 -10.27
CA MET A 1 1.69 2.40 -9.81
C MET A 1 1.71 3.85 -9.34
N GLY A 2 1.05 4.79 -10.02
CA GLY A 2 1.09 6.22 -9.67
C GLY A 2 0.72 6.54 -8.21
N VAL A 3 -0.41 6.03 -7.71
CA VAL A 3 -0.88 6.32 -6.34
C VAL A 3 0.14 5.91 -5.28
N CYS A 4 0.65 4.68 -5.35
CA CYS A 4 1.62 4.17 -4.37
C CYS A 4 2.92 4.99 -4.37
N SER A 5 3.46 5.31 -5.57
CA SER A 5 4.67 6.12 -5.70
C SER A 5 4.46 7.55 -5.17
N THR A 6 3.30 8.15 -5.45
CA THR A 6 2.97 9.49 -4.94
C THR A 6 2.86 9.48 -3.42
N CYS A 7 2.13 8.54 -2.84
CA CYS A 7 2.02 8.40 -1.37
C CYS A 7 3.39 8.16 -0.72
N MET A 8 4.26 7.36 -1.35
CA MET A 8 5.62 7.11 -0.88
C MET A 8 6.48 8.38 -0.87
N LEU A 9 6.44 9.17 -1.95
CA LEU A 9 7.18 10.44 -2.02
C LEU A 9 6.68 11.45 -0.99
N ILE A 10 5.36 11.52 -0.77
CA ILE A 10 4.78 12.37 0.28
C ILE A 10 5.24 11.91 1.67
N ALA A 11 5.18 10.60 1.94
CA ALA A 11 5.62 10.03 3.22
C ALA A 11 7.11 10.32 3.48
N GLU A 12 7.97 10.13 2.48
CA GLU A 12 9.39 10.46 2.59
C GLU A 12 9.60 11.95 2.82
N GLY A 13 8.92 12.82 2.07
CA GLY A 13 9.02 14.28 2.24
C GLY A 13 8.55 14.79 3.61
N ILE A 14 7.62 14.07 4.28
CA ILE A 14 7.18 14.41 5.65
C ILE A 14 8.20 13.94 6.69
N LEU A 15 8.82 12.79 6.49
CA LEU A 15 9.62 12.10 7.50
C LEU A 15 11.13 12.38 7.39
N ALA A 16 11.63 12.56 6.16
CA ALA A 16 13.05 12.77 5.91
C ALA A 16 13.47 14.23 6.21
N ARG A 17 14.62 14.40 6.82
CA ARG A 17 15.25 15.71 6.97
C ARG A 17 15.97 16.12 5.68
N PRO A 18 16.27 17.42 5.47
CA PRO A 18 17.04 17.85 4.32
C PRO A 18 18.36 17.08 4.19
N GLY A 19 18.56 16.44 3.03
CA GLY A 19 19.72 15.60 2.74
C GLY A 19 19.61 14.13 3.17
N GLU A 20 18.52 13.74 3.81
CA GLU A 20 18.21 12.34 4.12
C GLU A 20 17.25 11.78 3.07
N ASP A 21 17.37 10.48 2.81
CA ASP A 21 16.43 9.72 1.98
C ASP A 21 16.24 8.30 2.53
N MET A 22 15.21 7.59 2.06
CA MET A 22 14.93 6.22 2.53
C MET A 22 15.99 5.19 2.12
N LEU A 23 16.92 5.51 1.22
CA LEU A 23 18.00 4.60 0.84
C LEU A 23 19.20 4.72 1.78
N THR A 24 19.39 5.89 2.39
CA THR A 24 20.52 6.20 3.27
C THR A 24 20.16 6.03 4.74
N GLN A 25 18.97 6.43 5.16
CA GLN A 25 18.53 6.40 6.56
C GLN A 25 17.76 5.13 6.92
N ARG A 26 18.35 4.33 7.82
CA ARG A 26 17.77 3.04 8.23
C ARG A 26 16.42 3.18 8.95
N ALA A 27 16.21 4.27 9.67
CA ALA A 27 14.95 4.55 10.35
C ALA A 27 13.79 4.74 9.36
N LEU A 28 14.05 5.30 8.19
CA LEU A 28 13.03 5.53 7.17
C LEU A 28 12.53 4.23 6.50
N TRP A 29 13.24 3.11 6.62
CA TRP A 29 12.87 1.84 5.99
C TRP A 29 11.56 1.25 6.48
N TRP A 30 11.15 1.56 7.69
CA TRP A 30 9.86 1.13 8.22
C TRP A 30 8.87 2.30 8.35
N GLN A 31 9.37 3.51 8.62
CA GLN A 31 8.53 4.69 8.78
C GLN A 31 7.87 5.09 7.45
N VAL A 32 8.65 5.21 6.37
CA VAL A 32 8.10 5.56 5.05
C VAL A 32 7.08 4.53 4.56
N PRO A 33 7.33 3.20 4.58
CA PRO A 33 6.33 2.21 4.23
C PRO A 33 5.01 2.32 5.01
N LEU A 34 5.08 2.41 6.33
CA LEU A 34 3.87 2.50 7.15
C LEU A 34 3.10 3.80 6.88
N THR A 35 3.80 4.93 6.80
CA THR A 35 3.18 6.22 6.49
C THR A 35 2.58 6.23 5.08
N THR A 36 3.24 5.59 4.11
CA THR A 36 2.69 5.39 2.76
C THR A 36 1.36 4.65 2.81
N GLY A 37 1.28 3.57 3.60
CA GLY A 37 0.04 2.82 3.80
C GLY A 37 -1.08 3.67 4.39
N VAL A 38 -0.77 4.46 5.41
CA VAL A 38 -1.75 5.38 6.03
C VAL A 38 -2.24 6.42 5.03
N ILE A 39 -1.33 7.09 4.30
CA ILE A 39 -1.70 8.10 3.30
C ILE A 39 -2.56 7.48 2.19
N ALA A 40 -2.22 6.27 1.73
CA ALA A 40 -2.98 5.59 0.70
C ALA A 40 -4.40 5.24 1.16
N VAL A 41 -4.58 4.77 2.40
CA VAL A 41 -5.92 4.51 2.97
C VAL A 41 -6.70 5.81 3.13
N LEU A 42 -6.07 6.88 3.62
CA LEU A 42 -6.74 8.18 3.72
C LEU A 42 -7.21 8.68 2.35
N LEU A 43 -6.40 8.51 1.32
CA LEU A 43 -6.77 8.86 -0.05
C LEU A 43 -7.94 8.00 -0.55
N ASP A 44 -7.91 6.70 -0.29
CA ASP A 44 -8.93 5.73 -0.69
C ASP A 44 -10.28 6.00 0.00
N LEU A 45 -10.26 6.44 1.26
CA LEU A 45 -11.47 6.89 1.97
C LEU A 45 -12.22 8.04 1.27
N PHE A 46 -11.55 8.82 0.44
CA PHE A 46 -12.19 9.87 -0.37
C PHE A 46 -12.52 9.38 -1.79
N LEU A 47 -11.62 8.62 -2.42
CA LEU A 47 -11.77 8.22 -3.82
C LEU A 47 -12.80 7.12 -4.01
N ASP A 48 -12.80 6.13 -3.13
CA ASP A 48 -13.68 4.95 -3.27
C ASP A 48 -15.18 5.31 -3.16
N PRO A 49 -15.64 6.13 -2.18
CA PRO A 49 -17.02 6.60 -2.16
C PRO A 49 -17.43 7.35 -3.42
N ILE A 50 -16.55 8.20 -3.95
CA ILE A 50 -16.82 8.95 -5.19
C ILE A 50 -17.01 7.98 -6.35
N ALA A 51 -16.16 6.96 -6.46
CA ALA A 51 -16.21 5.97 -7.52
C ALA A 51 -17.46 5.08 -7.41
N VAL A 52 -17.86 4.69 -6.19
CA VAL A 52 -19.10 3.92 -5.94
C VAL A 52 -20.33 4.78 -6.30
N LEU A 53 -20.38 6.03 -5.86
CA LEU A 53 -21.47 6.95 -6.15
C LEU A 53 -21.56 7.29 -7.65
N ALA A 54 -20.42 7.38 -8.33
CA ALA A 54 -20.35 7.58 -9.78
C ALA A 54 -20.68 6.32 -10.59
N GLY A 55 -20.86 5.17 -9.93
CA GLY A 55 -21.17 3.91 -10.58
C GLY A 55 -19.99 3.26 -11.33
N TYR A 56 -18.74 3.66 -11.04
CA TYR A 56 -17.56 3.06 -11.68
C TYR A 56 -17.37 1.60 -11.27
N TRP A 57 -17.71 1.25 -10.00
CA TRP A 57 -17.78 -0.13 -9.52
C TRP A 57 -18.79 -0.27 -8.39
N LEU A 58 -19.18 -1.51 -8.13
CA LEU A 58 -20.08 -1.89 -7.04
C LEU A 58 -19.47 -3.03 -6.24
N TRP A 59 -19.50 -2.89 -4.93
CA TRP A 59 -19.11 -3.96 -4.02
C TRP A 59 -20.29 -4.89 -3.77
N ARG A 60 -20.16 -6.16 -4.10
CA ARG A 60 -21.16 -7.20 -3.79
C ARG A 60 -20.77 -7.90 -2.48
N VAL A 61 -21.03 -7.24 -1.36
CA VAL A 61 -20.67 -7.73 -0.03
C VAL A 61 -21.89 -7.64 0.89
N GLU A 62 -22.01 -8.60 1.82
CA GLU A 62 -23.10 -8.63 2.79
C GLU A 62 -22.94 -7.58 3.89
N SER A 63 -21.69 -7.21 4.20
CA SER A 63 -21.37 -6.18 5.20
C SER A 63 -20.44 -5.13 4.61
N SER A 64 -20.83 -3.87 4.74
CA SER A 64 -19.99 -2.74 4.40
C SER A 64 -19.74 -1.88 5.64
N VAL A 65 -18.58 -1.28 5.72
CA VAL A 65 -18.18 -0.41 6.86
C VAL A 65 -18.40 1.05 6.51
N TYR A 66 -18.28 1.41 5.22
CA TYR A 66 -18.27 2.78 4.78
C TYR A 66 -18.74 2.89 3.32
N TYR A 67 -19.87 3.57 3.05
CA TYR A 67 -20.44 3.78 1.70
C TYR A 67 -20.54 2.52 0.83
N GLY A 68 -20.89 1.38 1.39
CA GLY A 68 -20.95 0.11 0.67
C GLY A 68 -19.60 -0.58 0.48
N ILE A 69 -18.51 0.00 0.98
CA ILE A 69 -17.13 -0.47 0.81
C ILE A 69 -16.78 -1.41 1.96
N PRO A 70 -16.24 -2.61 1.69
CA PRO A 70 -15.82 -3.54 2.73
C PRO A 70 -14.54 -3.09 3.43
N LEU A 71 -14.41 -3.39 4.73
CA LEU A 71 -13.17 -3.14 5.48
C LEU A 71 -11.94 -3.77 4.81
N LEU A 72 -12.13 -4.92 4.17
CA LEU A 72 -11.07 -5.64 3.46
C LEU A 72 -10.40 -4.81 2.36
N ASN A 73 -11.13 -3.88 1.73
CA ASN A 73 -10.55 -2.96 0.74
C ASN A 73 -9.49 -2.07 1.38
N PHE A 74 -9.82 -1.41 2.48
CA PHE A 74 -8.89 -0.51 3.18
C PHE A 74 -7.68 -1.25 3.76
N VAL A 75 -7.91 -2.44 4.32
CA VAL A 75 -6.82 -3.31 4.79
C VAL A 75 -5.93 -3.73 3.62
N GLY A 76 -6.51 -4.10 2.49
CA GLY A 76 -5.77 -4.46 1.27
C GLY A 76 -4.91 -3.31 0.76
N TRP A 77 -5.46 -2.11 0.69
CA TRP A 77 -4.72 -0.90 0.33
C TRP A 77 -3.57 -0.62 1.29
N PHE A 78 -3.83 -0.64 2.61
CA PHE A 78 -2.80 -0.43 3.61
C PHE A 78 -1.64 -1.41 3.46
N VAL A 79 -1.94 -2.71 3.38
CA VAL A 79 -0.91 -3.76 3.27
C VAL A 79 -0.12 -3.63 1.98
N LEU A 80 -0.80 -3.51 0.83
CA LEU A 80 -0.14 -3.42 -0.47
C LEU A 80 0.79 -2.21 -0.54
N THR A 81 0.30 -1.04 -0.15
CA THR A 81 1.05 0.21 -0.26
C THR A 81 2.12 0.37 0.82
N SER A 82 2.03 -0.37 1.94
CA SER A 82 3.12 -0.48 2.91
C SER A 82 4.23 -1.43 2.43
N LEU A 83 3.89 -2.51 1.74
CA LEU A 83 4.89 -3.47 1.26
C LEU A 83 5.63 -3.01 0.00
N ALA A 84 4.99 -2.23 -0.87
CA ALA A 84 5.58 -1.78 -2.13
C ALA A 84 6.85 -0.93 -1.94
N PRO A 85 6.94 0.05 -1.01
CA PRO A 85 8.17 0.77 -0.73
C PRO A 85 9.31 -0.11 -0.23
N LEU A 86 9.02 -1.16 0.56
CA LEU A 86 10.04 -2.13 1.00
C LEU A 86 10.68 -2.85 -0.20
N ALA A 87 9.85 -3.33 -1.13
CA ALA A 87 10.36 -3.95 -2.37
C ALA A 87 11.18 -2.95 -3.18
N TRP A 88 10.72 -1.70 -3.28
CA TRP A 88 11.45 -0.63 -3.95
C TRP A 88 12.81 -0.37 -3.32
N ILE A 89 12.90 -0.22 -1.99
CA ILE A 89 14.16 -0.02 -1.26
C ILE A 89 15.14 -1.17 -1.55
N LEU A 90 14.68 -2.42 -1.49
CA LEU A 90 15.51 -3.60 -1.73
C LEU A 90 16.06 -3.64 -3.16
N ILE A 91 15.27 -3.24 -4.15
CA ILE A 91 15.66 -3.19 -5.57
C ILE A 91 16.59 -1.99 -5.83
N ALA A 92 16.23 -0.80 -5.35
CA ALA A 92 16.97 0.43 -5.57
C ALA A 92 18.40 0.35 -5.02
N ARG A 93 18.60 -0.30 -3.88
CA ARG A 93 19.92 -0.53 -3.24
C ARG A 93 20.84 -1.47 -4.01
N ARG A 94 20.35 -2.18 -5.03
CA ARG A 94 21.18 -3.05 -5.89
C ARG A 94 21.99 -2.20 -6.88
N GLN A 95 23.07 -1.57 -6.40
CA GLN A 95 23.88 -0.63 -7.19
C GLN A 95 24.47 -1.24 -8.47
N ARG A 96 24.78 -2.54 -8.47
CA ARG A 96 25.32 -3.27 -9.64
C ARG A 96 24.28 -3.60 -10.71
N TRP A 97 22.99 -3.33 -10.45
CA TRP A 97 21.94 -3.65 -11.41
C TRP A 97 21.73 -2.46 -12.35
N SER A 98 21.60 -2.76 -13.66
CA SER A 98 21.20 -1.77 -14.64
C SER A 98 19.77 -1.27 -14.37
N PHE A 99 19.44 -0.11 -14.91
CA PHE A 99 18.07 0.44 -14.80
C PHE A 99 17.02 -0.54 -15.32
N ALA A 100 17.24 -1.15 -16.50
CA ALA A 100 16.33 -2.16 -17.07
C ALA A 100 16.12 -3.35 -16.14
N ARG A 101 17.18 -3.86 -15.48
CA ARG A 101 17.06 -4.95 -14.50
C ARG A 101 16.27 -4.53 -13.27
N LYS A 102 16.46 -3.32 -12.75
CA LYS A 102 15.68 -2.79 -11.63
C LYS A 102 14.21 -2.65 -11.98
N THR A 103 13.90 -2.14 -13.17
CA THR A 103 12.52 -2.00 -13.67
C THR A 103 11.85 -3.37 -13.81
N ALA A 104 12.53 -4.34 -14.43
CA ALA A 104 12.01 -5.70 -14.55
C ALA A 104 11.76 -6.33 -13.16
N ALA A 105 12.70 -6.18 -12.23
CA ALA A 105 12.55 -6.69 -10.87
C ALA A 105 11.38 -6.04 -10.13
N ALA A 106 11.18 -4.72 -10.28
CA ALA A 106 10.02 -4.02 -9.70
C ALA A 106 8.70 -4.54 -10.26
N PHE A 107 8.64 -4.83 -11.57
CA PHE A 107 7.47 -5.44 -12.21
C PHE A 107 7.19 -6.84 -11.68
N VAL A 108 8.23 -7.69 -11.60
CA VAL A 108 8.09 -9.06 -11.07
C VAL A 108 7.70 -9.05 -9.59
N ALA A 109 8.20 -8.09 -8.81
CA ALA A 109 7.86 -7.95 -7.40
C ALA A 109 6.38 -7.60 -7.15
N LEU A 110 5.65 -7.09 -8.14
CA LEU A 110 4.20 -6.84 -8.00
C LEU A 110 3.42 -8.14 -7.74
N ILE A 111 3.84 -9.25 -8.36
CA ILE A 111 3.12 -10.53 -8.21
C ILE A 111 3.13 -10.99 -6.75
N PRO A 112 4.30 -11.22 -6.09
CA PRO A 112 4.32 -11.63 -4.70
C PRO A 112 3.71 -10.56 -3.77
N LEU A 113 3.83 -9.27 -4.07
CA LEU A 113 3.20 -8.20 -3.28
C LEU A 113 1.67 -8.31 -3.31
N CYS A 114 1.07 -8.49 -4.48
CA CYS A 114 -0.38 -8.67 -4.61
C CYS A 114 -0.85 -9.95 -3.90
N VAL A 115 -0.12 -11.06 -4.07
CA VAL A 115 -0.46 -12.33 -3.40
C VAL A 115 -0.35 -12.19 -1.88
N THR A 116 0.75 -11.62 -1.37
CA THR A 116 0.96 -11.41 0.07
C THR A 116 -0.09 -10.47 0.65
N SER A 117 -0.41 -9.36 -0.04
CA SER A 117 -1.46 -8.44 0.38
C SER A 117 -2.82 -9.15 0.45
N ALA A 118 -3.18 -9.92 -0.56
CA ALA A 118 -4.45 -10.66 -0.59
C ALA A 118 -4.55 -11.70 0.54
N LEU A 119 -3.48 -12.45 0.79
CA LEU A 119 -3.43 -13.45 1.86
C LEU A 119 -3.52 -12.79 3.25
N LEU A 120 -2.74 -11.75 3.48
CA LEU A 120 -2.71 -11.04 4.76
C LEU A 120 -4.05 -10.34 5.02
N SER A 121 -4.66 -9.74 4.01
CA SER A 121 -5.99 -9.14 4.13
C SER A 121 -7.05 -10.18 4.49
N ARG A 122 -6.98 -11.41 3.93
CA ARG A 122 -7.89 -12.51 4.30
C ARG A 122 -7.70 -12.95 5.75
N VAL A 123 -6.46 -13.08 6.21
CA VAL A 123 -6.15 -13.44 7.60
C VAL A 123 -6.69 -12.38 8.57
N LEU A 124 -6.43 -11.10 8.28
CA LEU A 124 -6.92 -10.00 9.10
C LEU A 124 -8.45 -9.94 9.11
N ASN A 125 -9.09 -10.13 7.96
CA ASN A 125 -10.55 -10.18 7.90
C ASN A 125 -11.11 -11.36 8.74
N ALA A 126 -10.51 -12.54 8.63
CA ALA A 126 -10.90 -13.69 9.45
C ALA A 126 -10.75 -13.38 10.97
N ALA A 127 -9.67 -12.74 11.37
CA ALA A 127 -9.45 -12.32 12.75
C ALA A 127 -10.51 -11.30 13.22
N VAL A 128 -10.85 -10.29 12.42
CA VAL A 128 -11.91 -9.32 12.72
C VAL A 128 -13.26 -10.00 12.90
N VAL A 129 -13.57 -10.97 12.05
CA VAL A 129 -14.82 -11.77 12.14
C VAL A 129 -14.86 -12.61 13.40
N THR A 130 -13.75 -13.30 13.74
CA THR A 130 -13.69 -14.15 14.93
C THR A 130 -13.75 -13.35 16.24
N LEU A 131 -13.28 -12.12 16.24
CA LEU A 131 -13.35 -11.20 17.38
C LEU A 131 -14.71 -10.50 17.52
N GLY A 132 -15.66 -10.79 16.62
CA GLY A 132 -17.01 -10.19 16.68
C GLY A 132 -17.04 -8.68 16.38
N LEU A 133 -16.00 -8.16 15.75
CA LEU A 133 -15.86 -6.74 15.39
C LEU A 133 -16.54 -6.43 14.04
N ARG A 134 -17.67 -7.10 13.75
CA ARG A 134 -18.50 -6.85 12.55
C ARG A 134 -19.53 -5.79 12.81
#